data_b1c3ed1f5eab3df6886ec0de79d43341
#
_entry.id   b1c3ed1f5eab3df6886ec0de79d43341
#
_cell.length_a   1.000
_cell.length_b   1.000
_cell.length_c   1.000
_cell.angle_alpha   90.00
_cell.angle_beta   90.00
_cell.angle_gamma   90.00
#
_symmetry.space_group_name_H-M   'P 1'
#
loop_
_entity.id
_entity.type
_entity.pdbx_description
1 polymer ?
#
loop_
_entity_poly.entity_id
_entity_poly.type
_entity_poly.pdbx_seq_one_letter_code
_entity_poly.pdbx_strand_id
1 'polypeptide(L)'
;MRFRFGDVFSLQLAWKPVIVLNGLAAVREALVNHNEYTSDRPWMPIYEHLGFGPRSQGVIMATYGHAWREQRRFSVSTMRNFGLGKKSLEQWVTKEASCLCTAFANKAGSPFNPMSLLKRAVCNVISSLIYARRFEYDEQRLAKILDLLEDTVKEDSGFMPMVLNVVPVLLRIPGLPGRVFPAQKAFMAMVDELLEEHRMTWDPAQPPRDLTDAFLAEVEKAKGNPESSFNDENLRIMVLDLFTAGMVTTSTTLAWALLLMILHPDVQRRVQQEIDEVIGQVRQPEMGDQDRMPFTMAVIHEVQRFGDLVPLGLPHSTTRDIELQGFFIPKGTMLITNLSSVLKDETVWEKPLHFHPGHFLDAQGHFVKREAFMPFSAAGNCLIPVENLVPLESLVHLCSCPVVL
;
A
#
# COMPACT_ATOMS: atom_id res chain seq x y z
N MET A 1 -13.92 3.69 23.05
CA MET A 1 -13.45 2.53 23.82
C MET A 1 -12.14 2.81 24.54
N ARG A 2 -11.12 3.42 23.89
CA ARG A 2 -9.83 3.78 24.50
C ARG A 2 -9.99 4.51 25.86
N PHE A 3 -10.82 5.54 25.95
CA PHE A 3 -11.08 6.29 27.19
C PHE A 3 -11.66 5.47 28.35
N ARG A 4 -12.29 4.32 28.04
CA ARG A 4 -12.91 3.46 29.07
C ARG A 4 -12.02 2.29 29.44
N PHE A 5 -11.26 1.74 28.54
CA PHE A 5 -10.54 0.47 28.69
C PHE A 5 -9.02 0.60 28.58
N GLY A 6 -8.51 1.81 28.33
CA GLY A 6 -7.08 2.05 28.14
C GLY A 6 -6.58 1.77 26.71
N ASP A 7 -5.26 1.77 26.58
CA ASP A 7 -4.60 1.62 25.27
C ASP A 7 -4.57 0.18 24.76
N VAL A 8 -4.70 -0.80 25.66
CA VAL A 8 -4.78 -2.23 25.31
C VAL A 8 -6.07 -2.79 25.87
N PHE A 9 -6.94 -3.31 25.01
CA PHE A 9 -8.17 -3.95 25.43
C PHE A 9 -8.56 -5.10 24.52
N SER A 10 -9.35 -6.03 25.07
CA SER A 10 -9.87 -7.18 24.33
C SER A 10 -11.28 -6.92 23.80
N LEU A 11 -11.51 -7.34 22.56
CA LEU A 11 -12.83 -7.48 21.96
C LEU A 11 -13.11 -8.95 21.68
N GLN A 12 -14.35 -9.38 21.89
CA GLN A 12 -14.79 -10.71 21.50
C GLN A 12 -15.48 -10.63 20.13
N LEU A 13 -14.81 -11.13 19.09
CA LEU A 13 -15.41 -11.29 17.76
C LEU A 13 -15.94 -12.72 17.63
N ALA A 14 -17.23 -12.90 17.88
CA ALA A 14 -17.86 -14.19 18.06
C ALA A 14 -17.14 -15.02 19.15
N TRP A 15 -16.44 -16.08 18.79
CA TRP A 15 -15.65 -16.92 19.71
C TRP A 15 -14.15 -16.64 19.72
N LYS A 16 -13.68 -15.69 18.90
CA LYS A 16 -12.25 -15.33 18.84
C LYS A 16 -11.99 -14.05 19.64
N PRO A 17 -11.11 -14.08 20.63
CA PRO A 17 -10.63 -12.87 21.27
C PRO A 17 -9.69 -12.11 20.30
N VAL A 18 -9.83 -10.79 20.28
CA VAL A 18 -9.00 -9.88 19.50
C VAL A 18 -8.50 -8.80 20.44
N ILE A 19 -7.21 -8.52 20.42
CA ILE A 19 -6.61 -7.42 21.18
C ILE A 19 -6.50 -6.19 20.26
N VAL A 20 -6.99 -5.08 20.76
CA VAL A 20 -6.87 -3.77 20.09
C VAL A 20 -5.81 -2.95 20.81
N LEU A 21 -4.83 -2.49 20.02
CA LEU A 21 -3.70 -1.68 20.47
C LEU A 21 -3.92 -0.22 20.05
N ASN A 22 -3.84 0.70 21.00
CA ASN A 22 -4.03 2.13 20.78
C ASN A 22 -2.83 2.91 21.30
N GLY A 23 -2.63 4.10 20.72
CA GLY A 23 -1.54 5.00 21.10
C GLY A 23 -0.15 4.52 20.69
N LEU A 24 0.78 5.45 20.67
CA LEU A 24 2.15 5.20 20.17
C LEU A 24 2.88 4.12 20.98
N ALA A 25 2.76 4.16 22.31
CA ALA A 25 3.50 3.26 23.19
C ALA A 25 3.13 1.79 22.97
N ALA A 26 1.82 1.45 22.97
CA ALA A 26 1.37 0.07 22.82
C ALA A 26 1.61 -0.46 21.38
N VAL A 27 1.34 0.37 20.38
CA VAL A 27 1.57 0.00 18.97
C VAL A 27 3.06 -0.23 18.71
N ARG A 28 3.93 0.64 19.21
CA ARG A 28 5.38 0.50 19.06
C ARG A 28 5.93 -0.71 19.81
N GLU A 29 5.50 -0.92 21.06
CA GLU A 29 5.92 -2.09 21.82
C GLU A 29 5.59 -3.37 21.09
N ALA A 30 4.38 -3.49 20.54
CA ALA A 30 3.98 -4.65 19.79
C ALA A 30 4.76 -4.80 18.47
N LEU A 31 4.79 -3.77 17.62
CA LEU A 31 5.25 -3.90 16.25
C LEU A 31 6.77 -3.69 16.08
N VAL A 32 7.42 -3.02 17.02
CA VAL A 32 8.87 -2.73 16.95
C VAL A 32 9.64 -3.59 17.96
N ASN A 33 9.25 -3.55 19.23
CA ASN A 33 10.00 -4.23 20.28
C ASN A 33 9.74 -5.76 20.29
N HIS A 34 8.51 -6.17 19.97
CA HIS A 34 8.10 -7.57 19.88
C HIS A 34 7.87 -8.06 18.44
N ASN A 35 8.48 -7.42 17.45
CA ASN A 35 8.23 -7.67 16.02
C ASN A 35 8.33 -9.15 15.62
N GLU A 36 9.28 -9.91 16.17
CA GLU A 36 9.42 -11.34 15.87
C GLU A 36 8.23 -12.18 16.33
N TYR A 37 7.48 -11.69 17.31
CA TYR A 37 6.38 -12.42 17.93
C TYR A 37 5.01 -11.94 17.50
N THR A 38 4.94 -10.78 16.86
CA THR A 38 3.71 -10.12 16.39
C THR A 38 3.66 -9.91 14.90
N SER A 39 4.66 -10.40 14.15
CA SER A 39 4.73 -10.23 12.69
C SER A 39 3.86 -11.20 11.91
N ASP A 40 3.30 -12.21 12.57
CA ASP A 40 2.48 -13.20 11.90
C ASP A 40 1.13 -12.62 11.45
N ARG A 41 0.51 -13.24 10.45
CA ARG A 41 -0.82 -12.90 9.97
C ARG A 41 -1.83 -13.96 10.41
N PRO A 42 -3.00 -13.55 10.88
CA PRO A 42 -4.04 -14.52 11.23
C PRO A 42 -4.54 -15.19 9.96
N TRP A 43 -4.50 -16.53 9.93
CA TRP A 43 -5.09 -17.27 8.83
C TRP A 43 -6.62 -17.15 8.89
N MET A 44 -7.22 -16.79 7.76
CA MET A 44 -8.66 -16.68 7.62
C MET A 44 -9.19 -17.76 6.67
N PRO A 45 -10.28 -18.45 7.03
CA PRO A 45 -10.84 -19.54 6.21
C PRO A 45 -11.17 -19.16 4.77
N ILE A 46 -11.48 -17.89 4.50
CA ILE A 46 -11.78 -17.41 3.14
C ILE A 46 -10.54 -17.41 2.23
N TYR A 47 -9.32 -17.38 2.77
CA TYR A 47 -8.10 -17.23 1.95
C TYR A 47 -7.93 -18.32 0.90
N GLU A 48 -8.30 -19.57 1.21
CA GLU A 48 -8.26 -20.67 0.25
C GLU A 48 -9.16 -20.42 -0.98
N HIS A 49 -10.25 -19.68 -0.78
CA HIS A 49 -11.18 -19.31 -1.86
C HIS A 49 -10.76 -18.04 -2.62
N LEU A 50 -9.86 -17.27 -2.07
CA LEU A 50 -9.26 -16.08 -2.69
C LEU A 50 -7.98 -16.39 -3.49
N GLY A 51 -7.56 -17.65 -3.54
CA GLY A 51 -6.38 -18.11 -4.26
C GLY A 51 -5.12 -18.26 -3.41
N PHE A 52 -5.20 -17.98 -2.10
CA PHE A 52 -4.09 -18.25 -1.19
C PHE A 52 -4.03 -19.73 -0.81
N GLY A 53 -2.84 -20.27 -0.68
CA GLY A 53 -2.62 -21.66 -0.30
C GLY A 53 -1.39 -21.82 0.59
N PRO A 54 -1.08 -23.02 1.05
CA PRO A 54 0.07 -23.26 1.94
C PRO A 54 1.41 -22.83 1.33
N ARG A 55 1.51 -22.81 -0.01
CA ARG A 55 2.71 -22.46 -0.78
C ARG A 55 2.57 -21.16 -1.59
N SER A 56 1.42 -20.51 -1.51
CA SER A 56 1.08 -19.30 -2.27
C SER A 56 0.40 -18.27 -1.35
N GLN A 57 1.21 -17.63 -0.51
CA GLN A 57 0.74 -16.68 0.48
C GLN A 57 1.08 -15.23 0.13
N GLY A 58 1.86 -15.02 -0.93
CA GLY A 58 2.37 -13.69 -1.28
C GLY A 58 3.31 -13.12 -0.22
N VAL A 59 3.16 -11.84 0.03
CA VAL A 59 3.94 -11.08 1.02
C VAL A 59 3.04 -10.40 2.04
N ILE A 60 1.80 -10.01 1.68
CA ILE A 60 0.91 -9.20 2.53
C ILE A 60 0.26 -10.02 3.64
N MET A 61 -0.37 -11.13 3.30
CA MET A 61 -1.10 -11.96 4.25
C MET A 61 -0.38 -13.27 4.55
N ALA A 62 0.91 -13.32 4.22
CA ALA A 62 1.74 -14.50 4.45
C ALA A 62 2.05 -14.72 5.93
N THR A 63 2.05 -15.99 6.34
CA THR A 63 2.48 -16.42 7.66
C THR A 63 3.97 -16.09 7.87
N TYR A 64 4.31 -15.54 9.04
CA TYR A 64 5.68 -15.19 9.38
C TYR A 64 6.56 -16.44 9.46
N GLY A 65 7.57 -16.50 8.61
CA GLY A 65 8.47 -17.63 8.54
C GLY A 65 9.55 -17.46 7.47
N HIS A 66 10.22 -18.57 7.13
CA HIS A 66 11.30 -18.57 6.14
C HIS A 66 10.81 -18.11 4.76
N ALA A 67 9.71 -18.67 4.27
CA ALA A 67 9.13 -18.33 2.98
C ALA A 67 8.78 -16.83 2.88
N TRP A 68 8.14 -16.27 3.93
CA TRP A 68 7.83 -14.84 3.97
C TRP A 68 9.09 -13.96 3.93
N ARG A 69 10.14 -14.31 4.70
CA ARG A 69 11.41 -13.55 4.70
C ARG A 69 12.08 -13.59 3.34
N GLU A 70 12.04 -14.75 2.67
CA GLU A 70 12.57 -14.94 1.31
C GLU A 70 11.84 -14.06 0.31
N GLN A 71 10.52 -14.14 0.28
CA GLN A 71 9.65 -13.36 -0.61
C GLN A 71 9.77 -11.86 -0.35
N ARG A 72 9.77 -11.44 0.91
CA ARG A 72 9.94 -10.04 1.27
C ARG A 72 11.31 -9.50 0.85
N ARG A 73 12.38 -10.23 1.13
CA ARG A 73 13.74 -9.84 0.71
C ARG A 73 13.83 -9.72 -0.79
N PHE A 74 13.31 -10.71 -1.51
CA PHE A 74 13.24 -10.70 -2.97
C PHE A 74 12.46 -9.47 -3.46
N SER A 75 11.24 -9.26 -3.00
CA SER A 75 10.38 -8.16 -3.44
C SER A 75 11.05 -6.80 -3.22
N VAL A 76 11.55 -6.53 -2.01
CA VAL A 76 12.19 -5.25 -1.67
C VAL A 76 13.47 -5.04 -2.48
N SER A 77 14.33 -6.05 -2.62
CA SER A 77 15.57 -5.93 -3.39
C SER A 77 15.30 -5.76 -4.88
N THR A 78 14.36 -6.51 -5.42
CA THR A 78 13.98 -6.45 -6.84
C THR A 78 13.32 -5.13 -7.19
N MET A 79 12.37 -4.66 -6.39
CA MET A 79 11.78 -3.33 -6.59
C MET A 79 12.84 -2.22 -6.54
N ARG A 80 13.79 -2.28 -5.60
CA ARG A 80 14.92 -1.34 -5.55
C ARG A 80 15.82 -1.44 -6.79
N ASN A 81 16.01 -2.63 -7.33
CA ASN A 81 16.82 -2.83 -8.55
C ASN A 81 16.12 -2.27 -9.79
N PHE A 82 14.79 -2.40 -9.88
CA PHE A 82 13.98 -1.79 -10.95
C PHE A 82 13.65 -0.32 -10.71
N GLY A 83 14.16 0.26 -9.63
CA GLY A 83 14.19 1.70 -9.46
C GLY A 83 13.34 2.27 -8.35
N LEU A 84 12.72 1.46 -7.50
CA LEU A 84 12.07 2.00 -6.32
C LEU A 84 13.09 2.77 -5.49
N GLY A 85 12.91 4.08 -5.36
CA GLY A 85 13.88 4.99 -4.75
C GLY A 85 15.14 5.25 -5.60
N LYS A 86 15.10 5.07 -6.93
CA LYS A 86 16.19 5.33 -7.87
C LYS A 86 15.67 5.96 -9.16
N LYS A 87 16.58 6.59 -9.93
CA LYS A 87 16.29 7.27 -11.21
C LYS A 87 15.58 6.41 -12.27
N SER A 88 15.64 5.10 -12.22
CA SER A 88 14.99 4.24 -13.23
C SER A 88 13.46 4.22 -13.11
N LEU A 89 12.90 4.20 -11.89
CA LEU A 89 11.46 4.34 -11.70
C LEU A 89 10.98 5.77 -11.95
N GLU A 90 11.82 6.75 -11.63
CA GLU A 90 11.56 8.18 -11.85
C GLU A 90 11.12 8.46 -13.29
N GLN A 91 11.74 7.82 -14.28
CA GLN A 91 11.36 8.00 -15.69
C GLN A 91 9.92 7.55 -15.97
N TRP A 92 9.48 6.43 -15.38
CA TRP A 92 8.12 5.95 -15.52
C TRP A 92 7.11 6.85 -14.82
N VAL A 93 7.44 7.28 -13.59
CA VAL A 93 6.61 8.19 -12.81
C VAL A 93 6.48 9.54 -13.51
N THR A 94 7.59 10.11 -13.96
CA THR A 94 7.61 11.39 -14.67
C THR A 94 6.81 11.35 -15.97
N LYS A 95 6.95 10.27 -16.75
CA LYS A 95 6.17 10.06 -17.96
C LYS A 95 4.67 9.98 -17.65
N GLU A 96 4.30 9.21 -16.64
CA GLU A 96 2.90 9.03 -16.28
C GLU A 96 2.31 10.30 -15.64
N ALA A 97 3.07 11.05 -14.87
CA ALA A 97 2.68 12.35 -14.36
C ALA A 97 2.40 13.35 -15.49
N SER A 98 3.22 13.37 -16.54
CA SER A 98 2.99 14.19 -17.73
C SER A 98 1.71 13.80 -18.48
N CYS A 99 1.43 12.49 -18.61
CA CYS A 99 0.19 11.99 -19.18
C CYS A 99 -1.03 12.42 -18.36
N LEU A 100 -0.92 12.33 -17.02
CA LEU A 100 -1.98 12.73 -16.11
C LEU A 100 -2.25 14.23 -16.17
N CYS A 101 -1.22 15.07 -16.18
CA CYS A 101 -1.34 16.53 -16.37
C CYS A 101 -2.03 16.87 -17.71
N THR A 102 -1.66 16.19 -18.79
CA THR A 102 -2.31 16.36 -20.09
C THR A 102 -3.79 15.96 -20.02
N ALA A 103 -4.12 14.85 -19.35
CA ALA A 103 -5.51 14.41 -19.18
C ALA A 103 -6.33 15.40 -18.33
N PHE A 104 -5.72 16.05 -17.35
CA PHE A 104 -6.35 17.12 -16.57
C PHE A 104 -6.56 18.38 -17.42
N ALA A 105 -5.54 18.80 -18.17
CA ALA A 105 -5.63 19.95 -19.09
C ALA A 105 -6.77 19.80 -20.09
N ASN A 106 -6.98 18.60 -20.60
CA ASN A 106 -8.05 18.29 -21.54
C ASN A 106 -9.47 18.43 -20.96
N LYS A 107 -9.61 18.61 -19.63
CA LYS A 107 -10.89 18.95 -19.00
C LYS A 107 -11.28 20.42 -19.21
N ALA A 108 -10.34 21.25 -19.65
CA ALA A 108 -10.59 22.63 -20.07
C ALA A 108 -11.43 23.46 -19.06
N GLY A 109 -11.13 23.33 -17.75
CA GLY A 109 -11.83 24.03 -16.68
C GLY A 109 -13.18 23.42 -16.29
N SER A 110 -13.62 22.33 -16.92
CA SER A 110 -14.87 21.64 -16.53
C SER A 110 -14.66 20.86 -15.23
N PRO A 111 -15.56 20.96 -14.24
CA PRO A 111 -15.49 20.14 -13.03
C PRO A 111 -15.52 18.64 -13.36
N PHE A 112 -14.63 17.86 -12.75
CA PHE A 112 -14.58 16.41 -12.92
C PHE A 112 -14.10 15.69 -11.66
N ASN A 113 -14.41 14.40 -11.55
CA ASN A 113 -13.87 13.56 -10.50
C ASN A 113 -12.48 13.04 -10.92
N PRO A 114 -11.39 13.41 -10.23
CA PRO A 114 -10.04 13.04 -10.61
C PRO A 114 -9.73 11.56 -10.36
N MET A 115 -10.50 10.86 -9.52
CA MET A 115 -10.18 9.52 -9.03
C MET A 115 -9.93 8.51 -10.15
N SER A 116 -10.72 8.53 -11.23
CA SER A 116 -10.54 7.61 -12.34
C SER A 116 -9.20 7.83 -13.07
N LEU A 117 -8.79 9.08 -13.28
CA LEU A 117 -7.50 9.41 -13.88
C LEU A 117 -6.33 9.07 -12.97
N LEU A 118 -6.45 9.36 -11.67
CA LEU A 118 -5.44 9.00 -10.67
C LEU A 118 -5.22 7.48 -10.62
N LYS A 119 -6.30 6.70 -10.58
CA LYS A 119 -6.23 5.23 -10.60
C LYS A 119 -5.52 4.72 -11.86
N ARG A 120 -5.81 5.29 -13.04
CA ARG A 120 -5.15 4.91 -14.30
C ARG A 120 -3.66 5.19 -14.28
N ALA A 121 -3.27 6.38 -13.82
CA ALA A 121 -1.88 6.77 -13.71
C ALA A 121 -1.10 5.83 -12.76
N VAL A 122 -1.63 5.64 -11.56
CA VAL A 122 -0.98 4.76 -10.55
C VAL A 122 -0.93 3.30 -11.04
N CYS A 123 -2.00 2.79 -11.65
CA CYS A 123 -2.02 1.45 -12.22
C CYS A 123 -0.93 1.26 -13.28
N ASN A 124 -0.68 2.27 -14.12
CA ASN A 124 0.38 2.24 -15.11
C ASN A 124 1.78 2.21 -14.50
N VAL A 125 2.03 2.97 -13.44
CA VAL A 125 3.30 2.90 -12.72
C VAL A 125 3.54 1.49 -12.15
N ILE A 126 2.53 0.90 -11.51
CA ILE A 126 2.59 -0.47 -10.98
C ILE A 126 2.77 -1.50 -12.10
N SER A 127 2.02 -1.37 -13.20
CA SER A 127 2.14 -2.27 -14.36
C SER A 127 3.52 -2.19 -15.03
N SER A 128 4.12 -1.00 -15.05
CA SER A 128 5.48 -0.83 -15.57
C SER A 128 6.51 -1.53 -14.70
N LEU A 129 6.34 -1.53 -13.38
CA LEU A 129 7.20 -2.22 -12.44
C LEU A 129 7.07 -3.76 -12.53
N ILE A 130 5.83 -4.25 -12.69
CA ILE A 130 5.52 -5.68 -12.68
C ILE A 130 5.77 -6.34 -14.05
N TYR A 131 5.40 -5.65 -15.14
CA TYR A 131 5.35 -6.22 -16.50
C TYR A 131 6.13 -5.41 -17.54
N ALA A 132 6.88 -4.37 -17.15
CA ALA A 132 7.49 -3.40 -18.07
C ALA A 132 6.49 -2.86 -19.13
N ARG A 133 5.22 -2.77 -18.78
CA ARG A 133 4.12 -2.39 -19.69
C ARG A 133 3.34 -1.19 -19.15
N ARG A 134 3.06 -0.25 -20.06
CA ARG A 134 2.14 0.85 -19.88
C ARG A 134 0.89 0.65 -20.75
N PHE A 135 -0.28 0.94 -20.22
CA PHE A 135 -1.56 0.93 -20.93
C PHE A 135 -1.96 2.36 -21.31
N GLU A 136 -2.62 2.54 -22.45
CA GLU A 136 -3.25 3.82 -22.78
C GLU A 136 -4.51 4.05 -21.93
N TYR A 137 -4.83 5.31 -21.62
CA TYR A 137 -5.95 5.63 -20.71
C TYR A 137 -7.33 5.21 -21.25
N ASP A 138 -7.49 5.08 -22.55
CA ASP A 138 -8.70 4.59 -23.23
C ASP A 138 -8.69 3.08 -23.48
N GLU A 139 -7.61 2.38 -23.14
CA GLU A 139 -7.51 0.93 -23.33
C GLU A 139 -8.51 0.21 -22.42
N GLN A 140 -9.37 -0.62 -23.02
CA GLN A 140 -10.40 -1.39 -22.30
C GLN A 140 -9.80 -2.33 -21.26
N ARG A 141 -8.61 -2.84 -21.49
CA ARG A 141 -7.91 -3.74 -20.56
C ARG A 141 -7.55 -3.03 -19.26
N LEU A 142 -7.06 -1.78 -19.34
CA LEU A 142 -6.80 -0.97 -18.16
C LEU A 142 -8.08 -0.72 -17.35
N ALA A 143 -9.17 -0.36 -18.04
CA ALA A 143 -10.47 -0.17 -17.38
C ALA A 143 -10.91 -1.44 -16.65
N LYS A 144 -10.82 -2.61 -17.31
CA LYS A 144 -11.18 -3.90 -16.72
C LYS A 144 -10.32 -4.26 -15.51
N ILE A 145 -9.00 -4.01 -15.55
CA ILE A 145 -8.10 -4.21 -14.39
C ILE A 145 -8.57 -3.38 -13.19
N LEU A 146 -8.86 -2.10 -13.42
CA LEU A 146 -9.27 -1.17 -12.38
C LEU A 146 -10.63 -1.54 -11.78
N ASP A 147 -11.61 -1.88 -12.61
CA ASP A 147 -12.95 -2.27 -12.17
C ASP A 147 -12.91 -3.56 -11.34
N LEU A 148 -12.18 -4.58 -11.80
CA LEU A 148 -12.02 -5.83 -11.07
C LEU A 148 -11.29 -5.66 -9.74
N LEU A 149 -10.26 -4.81 -9.71
CA LEU A 149 -9.52 -4.54 -8.48
C LEU A 149 -10.38 -3.79 -7.46
N GLU A 150 -11.18 -2.82 -7.91
CA GLU A 150 -12.10 -2.08 -7.05
C GLU A 150 -13.19 -3.00 -6.49
N ASP A 151 -13.75 -3.86 -7.33
CA ASP A 151 -14.79 -4.80 -6.91
C ASP A 151 -14.23 -5.88 -5.98
N THR A 152 -13.00 -6.35 -6.19
CA THR A 152 -12.29 -7.24 -5.25
C THR A 152 -12.17 -6.61 -3.86
N VAL A 153 -11.72 -5.36 -3.77
CA VAL A 153 -11.61 -4.65 -2.48
C VAL A 153 -12.98 -4.48 -1.80
N LYS A 154 -14.05 -4.22 -2.58
CA LYS A 154 -15.42 -4.15 -2.05
C LYS A 154 -15.91 -5.50 -1.55
N GLU A 155 -15.63 -6.57 -2.31
CA GLU A 155 -15.97 -7.94 -1.90
C GLU A 155 -15.30 -8.30 -0.57
N ASP A 156 -14.00 -8.08 -0.45
CA ASP A 156 -13.23 -8.42 0.75
C ASP A 156 -13.65 -7.61 1.99
N SER A 157 -14.10 -6.38 1.79
CA SER A 157 -14.57 -5.49 2.85
C SER A 157 -16.05 -5.73 3.24
N GLY A 158 -16.73 -6.65 2.57
CA GLY A 158 -18.16 -6.90 2.72
C GLY A 158 -18.54 -7.63 4.03
N PHE A 159 -19.82 -7.61 4.35
CA PHE A 159 -20.36 -8.33 5.51
C PHE A 159 -20.23 -9.86 5.37
N MET A 160 -20.43 -10.39 4.15
CA MET A 160 -20.39 -11.85 3.93
C MET A 160 -19.00 -12.46 4.19
N PRO A 161 -17.87 -11.91 3.75
CA PRO A 161 -16.55 -12.39 4.15
C PRO A 161 -16.36 -12.49 5.65
N MET A 162 -16.85 -11.50 6.41
CA MET A 162 -16.80 -11.55 7.87
C MET A 162 -17.60 -12.73 8.43
N VAL A 163 -18.81 -12.96 7.92
CA VAL A 163 -19.65 -14.12 8.31
C VAL A 163 -18.95 -15.44 7.97
N LEU A 164 -18.37 -15.56 6.78
CA LEU A 164 -17.67 -16.77 6.33
C LEU A 164 -16.42 -17.07 7.16
N ASN A 165 -15.71 -16.04 7.62
CA ASN A 165 -14.58 -16.20 8.54
C ASN A 165 -14.98 -16.62 9.95
N VAL A 166 -16.20 -16.23 10.38
CA VAL A 166 -16.76 -16.57 11.68
C VAL A 166 -17.42 -17.95 11.65
N VAL A 167 -18.09 -18.30 10.55
CA VAL A 167 -18.81 -19.58 10.37
C VAL A 167 -18.25 -20.33 9.15
N PRO A 168 -17.03 -20.89 9.24
CA PRO A 168 -16.33 -21.48 8.08
C PRO A 168 -17.08 -22.65 7.44
N VAL A 169 -17.98 -23.31 8.15
CA VAL A 169 -18.79 -24.41 7.60
C VAL A 169 -19.62 -23.96 6.39
N LEU A 170 -19.98 -22.68 6.31
CA LEU A 170 -20.70 -22.11 5.16
C LEU A 170 -19.86 -22.15 3.88
N LEU A 171 -18.54 -22.11 3.97
CA LEU A 171 -17.64 -22.24 2.82
C LEU A 171 -17.74 -23.60 2.12
N ARG A 172 -18.28 -24.61 2.80
CA ARG A 172 -18.52 -25.94 2.23
C ARG A 172 -19.79 -26.03 1.38
N ILE A 173 -20.63 -24.98 1.40
CA ILE A 173 -21.84 -24.93 0.58
C ILE A 173 -21.43 -24.78 -0.89
N PRO A 174 -21.79 -25.72 -1.77
CA PRO A 174 -21.41 -25.68 -3.17
C PRO A 174 -21.83 -24.37 -3.85
N GLY A 175 -20.87 -23.71 -4.50
CA GLY A 175 -21.10 -22.47 -5.25
C GLY A 175 -21.20 -21.20 -4.40
N LEU A 176 -21.26 -21.26 -3.07
CA LEU A 176 -21.35 -20.08 -2.22
C LEU A 176 -20.10 -19.19 -2.32
N PRO A 177 -18.85 -19.71 -2.21
CA PRO A 177 -17.65 -18.87 -2.36
C PRO A 177 -17.58 -18.18 -3.72
N GLY A 178 -17.93 -18.89 -4.80
CA GLY A 178 -17.95 -18.31 -6.15
C GLY A 178 -19.01 -17.21 -6.38
N ARG A 179 -20.03 -17.15 -5.52
CA ARG A 179 -21.03 -16.06 -5.53
C ARG A 179 -20.62 -14.88 -4.65
N VAL A 180 -19.79 -15.13 -3.64
CA VAL A 180 -19.32 -14.08 -2.71
C VAL A 180 -18.09 -13.36 -3.27
N PHE A 181 -17.24 -14.08 -4.01
CA PHE A 181 -15.96 -13.56 -4.54
C PHE A 181 -15.85 -13.67 -6.08
N PRO A 182 -16.85 -13.21 -6.88
CA PRO A 182 -16.78 -13.29 -8.33
C PRO A 182 -15.71 -12.35 -8.92
N ALA A 183 -15.52 -11.15 -8.37
CA ALA A 183 -14.52 -10.20 -8.86
C ALA A 183 -13.10 -10.67 -8.56
N GLN A 184 -12.84 -11.17 -7.36
CA GLN A 184 -11.55 -11.78 -7.01
C GLN A 184 -11.18 -12.89 -7.99
N LYS A 185 -12.11 -13.80 -8.29
CA LYS A 185 -11.88 -14.87 -9.26
C LYS A 185 -11.59 -14.34 -10.67
N ALA A 186 -12.33 -13.34 -11.10
CA ALA A 186 -12.13 -12.71 -12.43
C ALA A 186 -10.79 -11.94 -12.47
N PHE A 187 -10.41 -11.29 -11.39
CA PHE A 187 -9.12 -10.60 -11.28
C PHE A 187 -7.96 -11.61 -11.35
N MET A 188 -8.03 -12.72 -10.62
CA MET A 188 -7.01 -13.77 -10.68
C MET A 188 -6.89 -14.37 -12.09
N ALA A 189 -7.99 -14.59 -12.79
CA ALA A 189 -7.95 -15.06 -14.19
C ALA A 189 -7.27 -14.04 -15.11
N MET A 190 -7.48 -12.75 -14.88
CA MET A 190 -6.79 -11.70 -15.63
C MET A 190 -5.30 -11.64 -15.32
N VAL A 191 -4.91 -11.84 -14.06
CA VAL A 191 -3.49 -11.95 -13.68
C VAL A 191 -2.85 -13.13 -14.42
N ASP A 192 -3.55 -14.27 -14.51
CA ASP A 192 -3.07 -15.44 -15.27
C ASP A 192 -2.85 -15.12 -16.74
N GLU A 193 -3.81 -14.43 -17.40
CA GLU A 193 -3.65 -13.98 -18.79
C GLU A 193 -2.41 -13.09 -18.97
N LEU A 194 -2.20 -12.12 -18.06
CA LEU A 194 -1.05 -11.22 -18.12
C LEU A 194 0.28 -11.94 -17.90
N LEU A 195 0.31 -12.89 -16.97
CA LEU A 195 1.50 -13.70 -16.71
C LEU A 195 1.83 -14.62 -17.87
N GLU A 196 0.83 -15.23 -18.49
CA GLU A 196 1.05 -16.09 -19.67
C GLU A 196 1.59 -15.30 -20.87
N GLU A 197 0.99 -14.13 -21.19
CA GLU A 197 1.53 -13.22 -22.22
C GLU A 197 2.98 -12.82 -21.91
N HIS A 198 3.29 -12.56 -20.65
CA HIS A 198 4.63 -12.17 -20.24
C HIS A 198 5.64 -13.32 -20.42
N ARG A 199 5.25 -14.54 -20.06
CA ARG A 199 6.06 -15.76 -20.24
C ARG A 199 6.41 -16.05 -21.69
N MET A 200 5.51 -15.77 -22.64
CA MET A 200 5.79 -15.97 -24.06
C MET A 200 6.96 -15.11 -24.57
N THR A 201 7.26 -14.03 -23.89
CA THR A 201 8.34 -13.09 -24.24
C THR A 201 9.55 -13.18 -23.31
N TRP A 202 9.47 -14.00 -22.26
CA TRP A 202 10.55 -14.16 -21.31
C TRP A 202 11.69 -15.00 -21.88
N ASP A 203 12.92 -14.52 -21.76
CA ASP A 203 14.13 -15.24 -22.14
C ASP A 203 15.07 -15.32 -20.92
N PRO A 204 15.29 -16.51 -20.35
CA PRO A 204 16.16 -16.68 -19.17
C PRO A 204 17.63 -16.32 -19.42
N ALA A 205 18.05 -16.16 -20.67
CA ALA A 205 19.41 -15.75 -21.02
C ALA A 205 19.60 -14.22 -21.00
N GLN A 206 18.51 -13.45 -20.94
CA GLN A 206 18.54 -11.98 -20.88
C GLN A 206 18.41 -11.47 -19.45
N PRO A 207 18.95 -10.29 -19.14
CA PRO A 207 18.70 -9.62 -17.87
C PRO A 207 17.17 -9.40 -17.65
N PRO A 208 16.66 -9.57 -16.43
CA PRO A 208 15.25 -9.33 -16.12
C PRO A 208 14.83 -7.91 -16.49
N ARG A 209 13.72 -7.77 -17.23
CA ARG A 209 13.13 -6.48 -17.63
C ARG A 209 12.34 -5.82 -16.51
N ASP A 210 11.76 -6.65 -15.63
CA ASP A 210 10.81 -6.27 -14.60
C ASP A 210 10.76 -7.30 -13.46
N LEU A 211 9.84 -7.09 -12.52
CA LEU A 211 9.69 -7.96 -11.35
C LEU A 211 9.26 -9.37 -11.72
N THR A 212 8.39 -9.53 -12.74
CA THR A 212 7.91 -10.84 -13.18
C THR A 212 9.06 -11.66 -13.78
N ASP A 213 9.88 -11.08 -14.66
CA ASP A 213 11.08 -11.73 -15.19
C ASP A 213 12.03 -12.18 -14.07
N ALA A 214 12.27 -11.28 -13.10
CA ALA A 214 13.14 -11.59 -11.97
C ALA A 214 12.58 -12.75 -11.12
N PHE A 215 11.27 -12.79 -10.91
CA PHE A 215 10.64 -13.88 -10.17
C PHE A 215 10.69 -15.20 -10.95
N LEU A 216 10.42 -15.18 -12.25
CA LEU A 216 10.54 -16.35 -13.12
C LEU A 216 11.96 -16.93 -13.13
N ALA A 217 12.97 -16.06 -13.08
CA ALA A 217 14.36 -16.50 -12.94
C ALA A 217 14.63 -17.22 -11.61
N GLU A 218 14.01 -16.79 -10.51
CA GLU A 218 14.11 -17.50 -9.22
C GLU A 218 13.31 -18.82 -9.24
N VAL A 219 12.14 -18.85 -9.91
CA VAL A 219 11.38 -20.11 -10.12
C VAL A 219 12.23 -21.13 -10.89
N GLU A 220 12.93 -20.69 -11.93
CA GLU A 220 13.81 -21.58 -12.72
C GLU A 220 14.96 -22.15 -11.88
N LYS A 221 15.61 -21.29 -11.06
CA LYS A 221 16.67 -21.72 -10.11
C LYS A 221 16.15 -22.69 -9.05
N ALA A 222 14.89 -22.54 -8.66
CA ALA A 222 14.24 -23.35 -7.64
C ALA A 222 13.70 -24.69 -8.17
N LYS A 223 13.81 -24.98 -9.48
CA LYS A 223 13.35 -26.24 -10.06
C LYS A 223 13.94 -27.44 -9.34
N GLY A 224 13.08 -28.37 -8.93
CA GLY A 224 13.47 -29.56 -8.18
C GLY A 224 13.52 -29.35 -6.65
N ASN A 225 13.31 -28.14 -6.14
CA ASN A 225 13.19 -27.89 -4.72
C ASN A 225 11.69 -27.66 -4.33
N PRO A 226 10.99 -28.69 -3.80
CA PRO A 226 9.58 -28.56 -3.45
C PRO A 226 9.31 -27.62 -2.26
N GLU A 227 10.34 -27.30 -1.48
CA GLU A 227 10.23 -26.41 -0.31
C GLU A 227 10.42 -24.94 -0.67
N SER A 228 10.80 -24.64 -1.92
CA SER A 228 10.99 -23.25 -2.35
C SER A 228 9.68 -22.48 -2.35
N SER A 229 9.73 -21.23 -1.90
CA SER A 229 8.63 -20.29 -1.99
C SER A 229 8.49 -19.66 -3.39
N PHE A 230 9.48 -19.86 -4.28
CA PHE A 230 9.41 -19.42 -5.67
C PHE A 230 8.69 -20.46 -6.53
N ASN A 231 7.42 -20.21 -6.80
CA ASN A 231 6.56 -21.01 -7.65
C ASN A 231 5.52 -20.11 -8.33
N ASP A 232 4.86 -20.65 -9.36
CA ASP A 232 3.91 -19.89 -10.18
C ASP A 232 2.70 -19.42 -9.40
N GLU A 233 2.22 -20.23 -8.48
CA GLU A 233 1.06 -19.88 -7.63
C GLU A 233 1.39 -18.68 -6.74
N ASN A 234 2.61 -18.64 -6.18
CA ASN A 234 3.05 -17.54 -5.35
C ASN A 234 3.34 -16.26 -6.17
N LEU A 235 3.80 -16.39 -7.42
CA LEU A 235 3.93 -15.25 -8.34
C LEU A 235 2.59 -14.56 -8.57
N ARG A 236 1.51 -15.33 -8.79
CA ARG A 236 0.16 -14.77 -8.94
C ARG A 236 -0.27 -13.93 -7.74
N ILE A 237 -0.06 -14.48 -6.54
CA ILE A 237 -0.42 -13.76 -5.30
C ILE A 237 0.45 -12.53 -5.09
N MET A 238 1.75 -12.61 -5.41
CA MET A 238 2.63 -11.45 -5.33
C MET A 238 2.18 -10.32 -6.27
N VAL A 239 1.77 -10.64 -7.49
CA VAL A 239 1.22 -9.66 -8.44
C VAL A 239 -0.05 -9.03 -7.89
N LEU A 240 -0.97 -9.85 -7.34
CA LEU A 240 -2.17 -9.36 -6.66
C LEU A 240 -1.82 -8.39 -5.52
N ASP A 241 -0.89 -8.79 -4.65
CA ASP A 241 -0.43 -7.99 -3.53
C ASP A 241 0.08 -6.61 -3.97
N LEU A 242 0.91 -6.57 -5.02
CA LEU A 242 1.50 -5.33 -5.53
C LEU A 242 0.45 -4.41 -6.16
N PHE A 243 -0.48 -4.95 -6.94
CA PHE A 243 -1.56 -4.17 -7.52
C PHE A 243 -2.47 -3.60 -6.42
N THR A 244 -2.91 -4.44 -5.49
CA THR A 244 -3.83 -4.03 -4.43
C THR A 244 -3.19 -2.98 -3.52
N ALA A 245 -1.99 -3.25 -3.02
CA ALA A 245 -1.31 -2.33 -2.11
C ALA A 245 -0.91 -1.03 -2.79
N GLY A 246 -0.33 -1.11 -3.99
CA GLY A 246 0.24 0.06 -4.66
C GLY A 246 -0.83 0.97 -5.27
N MET A 247 -1.88 0.42 -5.89
CA MET A 247 -2.88 1.21 -6.59
C MET A 247 -3.83 1.92 -5.62
N VAL A 248 -4.43 1.20 -4.68
CA VAL A 248 -5.48 1.74 -3.81
C VAL A 248 -4.94 2.85 -2.90
N THR A 249 -3.83 2.59 -2.24
CA THR A 249 -3.24 3.54 -1.27
C THR A 249 -2.72 4.79 -1.96
N THR A 250 -1.97 4.63 -3.05
CA THR A 250 -1.36 5.75 -3.77
C THR A 250 -2.41 6.64 -4.42
N SER A 251 -3.37 6.08 -5.18
CA SER A 251 -4.40 6.87 -5.82
C SER A 251 -5.29 7.63 -4.84
N THR A 252 -5.56 7.03 -3.67
CA THR A 252 -6.33 7.69 -2.62
C THR A 252 -5.53 8.79 -1.92
N THR A 253 -4.23 8.58 -1.68
CA THR A 253 -3.34 9.64 -1.15
C THR A 253 -3.30 10.85 -2.09
N LEU A 254 -3.17 10.62 -3.40
CA LEU A 254 -3.17 11.69 -4.41
C LEU A 254 -4.51 12.44 -4.42
N ALA A 255 -5.64 11.73 -4.30
CA ALA A 255 -6.96 12.36 -4.23
C ALA A 255 -7.12 13.22 -2.96
N TRP A 256 -6.64 12.74 -1.80
CA TRP A 256 -6.59 13.54 -0.57
C TRP A 256 -5.71 14.77 -0.72
N ALA A 257 -4.55 14.63 -1.37
CA ALA A 257 -3.66 15.77 -1.61
C ALA A 257 -4.35 16.85 -2.44
N LEU A 258 -5.00 16.49 -3.56
CA LEU A 258 -5.75 17.44 -4.39
C LEU A 258 -6.88 18.10 -3.60
N LEU A 259 -7.67 17.33 -2.84
CA LEU A 259 -8.75 17.86 -2.02
C LEU A 259 -8.23 18.86 -0.99
N LEU A 260 -7.15 18.52 -0.29
CA LEU A 260 -6.59 19.39 0.76
C LEU A 260 -5.94 20.65 0.17
N MET A 261 -5.35 20.59 -1.02
CA MET A 261 -4.85 21.78 -1.70
C MET A 261 -5.98 22.73 -2.09
N ILE A 262 -7.13 22.21 -2.56
CA ILE A 262 -8.31 23.02 -2.87
C ILE A 262 -8.88 23.66 -1.59
N LEU A 263 -8.93 22.93 -0.47
CA LEU A 263 -9.46 23.42 0.79
C LEU A 263 -8.53 24.38 1.52
N HIS A 264 -7.23 24.35 1.23
CA HIS A 264 -6.19 25.16 1.87
C HIS A 264 -5.34 25.92 0.83
N PRO A 265 -5.90 26.95 0.17
CA PRO A 265 -5.24 27.65 -0.91
C PRO A 265 -3.98 28.43 -0.48
N ASP A 266 -3.83 28.72 0.80
CA ASP A 266 -2.61 29.27 1.40
C ASP A 266 -1.47 28.25 1.40
N VAL A 267 -1.75 27.01 1.76
CA VAL A 267 -0.80 25.89 1.71
C VAL A 267 -0.41 25.60 0.26
N GLN A 268 -1.40 25.56 -0.64
CA GLN A 268 -1.17 25.33 -2.07
C GLN A 268 -0.22 26.39 -2.66
N ARG A 269 -0.47 27.68 -2.41
CA ARG A 269 0.41 28.78 -2.88
C ARG A 269 1.84 28.65 -2.36
N ARG A 270 2.02 28.23 -1.11
CA ARG A 270 3.36 28.07 -0.54
C ARG A 270 4.09 26.86 -1.14
N VAL A 271 3.38 25.76 -1.41
CA VAL A 271 3.95 24.61 -2.16
C VAL A 271 4.38 25.05 -3.54
N GLN A 272 3.52 25.78 -4.27
CA GLN A 272 3.84 26.31 -5.59
C GLN A 272 5.06 27.21 -5.58
N GLN A 273 5.15 28.12 -4.60
CA GLN A 273 6.32 28.99 -4.44
C GLN A 273 7.60 28.16 -4.24
N GLU A 274 7.58 27.16 -3.37
CA GLU A 274 8.75 26.30 -3.13
C GLU A 274 9.15 25.53 -4.41
N ILE A 275 8.16 25.04 -5.19
CA ILE A 275 8.40 24.41 -6.49
C ILE A 275 9.07 25.39 -7.46
N ASP A 276 8.54 26.60 -7.59
CA ASP A 276 9.08 27.63 -8.49
C ASP A 276 10.51 28.03 -8.10
N GLU A 277 10.81 28.13 -6.79
CA GLU A 277 12.14 28.48 -6.29
C GLU A 277 13.18 27.34 -6.47
N VAL A 278 12.80 26.09 -6.30
CA VAL A 278 13.73 24.95 -6.28
C VAL A 278 13.88 24.30 -7.66
N ILE A 279 12.78 24.17 -8.39
CA ILE A 279 12.69 23.45 -9.66
C ILE A 279 12.61 24.44 -10.83
N GLY A 280 11.82 25.50 -10.67
CA GLY A 280 11.49 26.45 -11.72
C GLY A 280 10.43 25.88 -12.67
N GLN A 281 10.20 26.59 -13.78
CA GLN A 281 9.13 26.26 -14.76
C GLN A 281 9.63 25.50 -15.98
N VAL A 282 10.93 25.20 -16.07
CA VAL A 282 11.55 24.67 -17.30
C VAL A 282 11.84 23.18 -17.22
N ARG A 283 12.29 22.71 -16.06
CA ARG A 283 12.60 21.28 -15.89
C ARG A 283 11.51 20.55 -15.11
N GLN A 284 11.51 19.25 -15.25
CA GLN A 284 10.65 18.38 -14.43
C GLN A 284 11.27 18.15 -13.05
N PRO A 285 10.44 17.89 -12.01
CA PRO A 285 10.92 17.47 -10.70
C PRO A 285 11.76 16.19 -10.77
N GLU A 286 12.76 16.10 -9.90
CA GLU A 286 13.61 14.93 -9.70
C GLU A 286 13.60 14.51 -8.23
N MET A 287 13.87 13.22 -7.93
CA MET A 287 13.93 12.71 -6.55
C MET A 287 14.83 13.50 -5.63
N GLY A 288 15.94 14.00 -6.15
CA GLY A 288 16.89 14.82 -5.37
C GLY A 288 16.38 16.20 -4.96
N ASP A 289 15.24 16.65 -5.50
CA ASP A 289 14.66 17.94 -5.13
C ASP A 289 14.05 17.94 -3.74
N GLN A 290 13.57 16.78 -3.26
CA GLN A 290 12.91 16.64 -1.96
C GLN A 290 13.71 17.19 -0.79
N ASP A 291 15.04 17.07 -0.82
CA ASP A 291 15.92 17.56 0.26
C ASP A 291 15.95 19.08 0.35
N ARG A 292 15.53 19.77 -0.72
CA ARG A 292 15.46 21.21 -0.85
C ARG A 292 14.04 21.77 -0.75
N MET A 293 13.04 20.88 -0.51
CA MET A 293 11.62 21.21 -0.48
C MET A 293 10.97 20.85 0.87
N PRO A 294 11.46 21.40 2.00
CA PRO A 294 11.02 21.00 3.34
C PRO A 294 9.54 21.24 3.58
N PHE A 295 8.94 22.30 3.03
CA PHE A 295 7.52 22.58 3.21
C PHE A 295 6.65 21.59 2.42
N THR A 296 6.98 21.32 1.18
CA THR A 296 6.30 20.32 0.34
C THR A 296 6.39 18.94 0.98
N MET A 297 7.57 18.58 1.54
CA MET A 297 7.72 17.35 2.30
C MET A 297 6.81 17.30 3.52
N ALA A 298 6.69 18.39 4.26
CA ALA A 298 5.79 18.51 5.41
C ALA A 298 4.33 18.36 4.98
N VAL A 299 3.94 18.98 3.87
CA VAL A 299 2.57 18.85 3.30
C VAL A 299 2.25 17.41 2.95
N ILE A 300 3.15 16.69 2.29
CA ILE A 300 2.95 15.30 1.90
C ILE A 300 2.77 14.40 3.12
N HIS A 301 3.62 14.55 4.13
CA HIS A 301 3.50 13.77 5.36
C HIS A 301 2.20 14.10 6.10
N GLU A 302 1.79 15.36 6.09
CA GLU A 302 0.52 15.78 6.71
C GLU A 302 -0.71 15.25 5.94
N VAL A 303 -0.66 15.20 4.61
CA VAL A 303 -1.71 14.54 3.80
C VAL A 303 -1.89 13.09 4.23
N GLN A 304 -0.81 12.35 4.40
CA GLN A 304 -0.86 10.94 4.82
C GLN A 304 -1.33 10.80 6.27
N ARG A 305 -0.87 11.66 7.19
CA ARG A 305 -1.30 11.67 8.57
C ARG A 305 -2.80 11.97 8.70
N PHE A 306 -3.25 13.05 8.08
CA PHE A 306 -4.62 13.54 8.17
C PHE A 306 -5.59 12.64 7.42
N GLY A 307 -5.19 12.15 6.24
CA GLY A 307 -5.98 11.26 5.40
C GLY A 307 -6.24 9.89 6.04
N ASP A 308 -5.33 9.40 6.90
CA ASP A 308 -5.53 8.21 7.76
C ASP A 308 -6.12 7.02 7.00
N LEU A 309 -5.46 6.65 5.90
CA LEU A 309 -6.00 5.72 4.89
C LEU A 309 -6.14 4.28 5.39
N VAL A 310 -5.33 3.87 6.35
CA VAL A 310 -5.31 2.52 6.91
C VAL A 310 -5.48 2.58 8.43
N PRO A 311 -6.63 3.05 8.92
CA PRO A 311 -6.81 3.45 10.33
C PRO A 311 -6.61 2.31 11.34
N LEU A 312 -6.87 1.06 10.95
CA LEU A 312 -6.74 -0.12 11.81
C LEU A 312 -5.52 -0.98 11.46
N GLY A 313 -4.67 -0.54 10.53
CA GLY A 313 -3.59 -1.35 10.02
C GLY A 313 -4.07 -2.64 9.35
N LEU A 314 -3.12 -3.54 9.09
CA LEU A 314 -3.44 -4.92 8.74
C LEU A 314 -3.41 -5.77 10.02
N PRO A 315 -4.29 -6.78 10.16
CA PRO A 315 -4.31 -7.62 11.36
C PRO A 315 -3.00 -8.38 11.51
N HIS A 316 -2.53 -8.49 12.75
CA HIS A 316 -1.37 -9.28 13.15
C HIS A 316 -1.80 -10.48 14.00
N SER A 317 -0.90 -11.43 14.20
CA SER A 317 -1.10 -12.57 15.08
C SER A 317 0.16 -12.83 15.90
N THR A 318 -0.01 -13.30 17.13
CA THR A 318 1.12 -13.67 17.99
C THR A 318 1.64 -15.06 17.66
N THR A 319 2.96 -15.21 17.48
CA THR A 319 3.62 -16.51 17.21
C THR A 319 3.89 -17.30 18.48
N ARG A 320 3.89 -16.65 19.65
CA ARG A 320 4.03 -17.22 20.98
C ARG A 320 3.29 -16.37 22.01
N ASP A 321 3.23 -16.86 23.25
CA ASP A 321 2.76 -16.07 24.38
C ASP A 321 3.68 -14.86 24.58
N ILE A 322 3.10 -13.69 24.78
CA ILE A 322 3.83 -12.42 25.04
C ILE A 322 3.18 -11.67 26.20
N GLU A 323 3.96 -10.81 26.81
CA GLU A 323 3.45 -9.75 27.69
C GLU A 323 3.57 -8.41 26.99
N LEU A 324 2.49 -7.62 27.01
CA LEU A 324 2.41 -6.31 26.36
C LEU A 324 1.66 -5.34 27.25
N GLN A 325 2.28 -4.24 27.66
CA GLN A 325 1.72 -3.25 28.58
C GLN A 325 1.21 -3.90 29.89
N GLY A 326 1.89 -4.95 30.36
CA GLY A 326 1.48 -5.70 31.57
C GLY A 326 0.32 -6.68 31.39
N PHE A 327 -0.14 -6.88 30.13
CA PHE A 327 -1.16 -7.86 29.81
C PHE A 327 -0.57 -9.10 29.17
N PHE A 328 -0.95 -10.27 29.67
CA PHE A 328 -0.61 -11.55 29.05
C PHE A 328 -1.46 -11.78 27.81
N ILE A 329 -0.82 -12.04 26.68
CA ILE A 329 -1.46 -12.30 25.37
C ILE A 329 -1.01 -13.67 24.88
N PRO A 330 -1.92 -14.64 24.79
CA PRO A 330 -1.60 -15.99 24.33
C PRO A 330 -1.17 -16.03 22.86
N LYS A 331 -0.41 -17.07 22.51
CA LYS A 331 -0.09 -17.43 21.12
C LYS A 331 -1.35 -17.56 20.27
N GLY A 332 -1.27 -17.10 19.01
CA GLY A 332 -2.37 -17.16 18.03
C GLY A 332 -3.44 -16.11 18.25
N THR A 333 -3.22 -15.16 19.18
CA THR A 333 -4.16 -14.05 19.38
C THR A 333 -4.02 -13.03 18.26
N MET A 334 -5.18 -12.63 17.68
CA MET A 334 -5.24 -11.57 16.69
C MET A 334 -5.02 -10.20 17.37
N LEU A 335 -4.15 -9.40 16.77
CA LEU A 335 -3.87 -8.02 17.16
C LEU A 335 -4.37 -7.07 16.08
N ILE A 336 -5.13 -6.06 16.48
CA ILE A 336 -5.52 -4.93 15.63
C ILE A 336 -4.80 -3.69 16.12
N THR A 337 -3.99 -3.09 15.28
CA THR A 337 -3.28 -1.84 15.57
C THR A 337 -4.10 -0.65 15.11
N ASN A 338 -4.66 0.10 16.05
CA ASN A 338 -5.42 1.31 15.75
C ASN A 338 -4.46 2.48 15.44
N LEU A 339 -3.96 2.52 14.18
CA LEU A 339 -3.03 3.56 13.71
C LEU A 339 -3.64 4.95 13.79
N SER A 340 -4.96 5.07 13.58
CA SER A 340 -5.69 6.33 13.76
C SER A 340 -5.50 6.91 15.15
N SER A 341 -5.44 6.07 16.19
CA SER A 341 -5.22 6.51 17.56
C SER A 341 -3.82 7.09 17.81
N VAL A 342 -2.87 6.79 16.95
CA VAL A 342 -1.49 7.35 16.96
C VAL A 342 -1.43 8.62 16.11
N LEU A 343 -2.00 8.57 14.91
CA LEU A 343 -1.99 9.70 13.97
C LEU A 343 -2.83 10.89 14.43
N LYS A 344 -3.78 10.66 15.35
CA LYS A 344 -4.69 11.67 15.91
C LYS A 344 -4.57 11.84 17.42
N ASP A 345 -3.43 11.44 18.01
CA ASP A 345 -3.17 11.55 19.44
C ASP A 345 -2.88 13.01 19.84
N GLU A 346 -3.75 13.58 20.68
CA GLU A 346 -3.65 14.95 21.18
C GLU A 346 -2.39 15.18 22.03
N THR A 347 -1.80 14.12 22.59
CA THR A 347 -0.57 14.22 23.37
C THR A 347 0.69 14.33 22.50
N VAL A 348 0.57 14.02 21.22
CA VAL A 348 1.67 13.97 20.25
C VAL A 348 1.55 15.07 19.21
N TRP A 349 0.33 15.33 18.73
CA TRP A 349 0.05 16.29 17.66
C TRP A 349 -0.65 17.53 18.21
N GLU A 350 -0.10 18.71 17.93
CA GLU A 350 -0.64 19.97 18.43
C GLU A 350 -2.08 20.21 17.95
N LYS A 351 -2.36 19.86 16.69
CA LYS A 351 -3.68 20.04 16.05
C LYS A 351 -4.12 18.75 15.35
N PRO A 352 -4.39 17.67 16.13
CA PRO A 352 -4.55 16.33 15.58
C PRO A 352 -5.68 16.19 14.56
N LEU A 353 -6.75 16.97 14.70
CA LEU A 353 -7.95 16.92 13.84
C LEU A 353 -7.96 18.01 12.75
N HIS A 354 -6.87 18.74 12.59
CA HIS A 354 -6.71 19.75 11.54
C HIS A 354 -5.59 19.39 10.60
N PHE A 355 -5.73 19.78 9.35
CA PHE A 355 -4.64 19.70 8.37
C PHE A 355 -3.65 20.82 8.67
N HIS A 356 -2.48 20.46 9.17
CA HIS A 356 -1.48 21.39 9.68
C HIS A 356 -0.06 20.94 9.34
N PRO A 357 0.47 21.29 8.16
CA PRO A 357 1.83 20.90 7.75
C PRO A 357 2.95 21.28 8.74
N GLY A 358 2.72 22.29 9.60
CA GLY A 358 3.62 22.66 10.68
C GLY A 358 3.96 21.53 11.67
N HIS A 359 3.17 20.45 11.73
CA HIS A 359 3.51 19.25 12.50
C HIS A 359 4.88 18.66 12.10
N PHE A 360 5.30 18.84 10.86
CA PHE A 360 6.52 18.27 10.29
C PHE A 360 7.60 19.31 10.00
N LEU A 361 7.49 20.50 10.61
CA LEU A 361 8.50 21.54 10.51
C LEU A 361 9.06 21.88 11.89
N ASP A 362 10.35 22.21 11.96
CA ASP A 362 10.96 22.84 13.13
C ASP A 362 10.75 24.37 13.13
N ALA A 363 11.24 25.03 14.18
CA ALA A 363 11.16 26.49 14.31
C ALA A 363 11.90 27.26 13.22
N GLN A 364 12.84 26.63 12.51
CA GLN A 364 13.62 27.18 11.41
C GLN A 364 13.00 26.86 10.04
N GLY A 365 11.93 26.06 10.00
CA GLY A 365 11.24 25.65 8.78
C GLY A 365 11.84 24.43 8.09
N HIS A 366 12.76 23.70 8.72
CA HIS A 366 13.29 22.46 8.19
C HIS A 366 12.32 21.33 8.43
N PHE A 367 12.32 20.36 7.51
CA PHE A 367 11.51 19.14 7.65
C PHE A 367 12.03 18.24 8.77
N VAL A 368 11.11 17.78 9.65
CA VAL A 368 11.40 16.90 10.79
C VAL A 368 10.54 15.64 10.72
N LYS A 369 11.16 14.48 10.73
CA LYS A 369 10.46 13.21 10.88
C LYS A 369 9.91 13.09 12.31
N ARG A 370 8.67 12.63 12.42
CA ARG A 370 8.01 12.38 13.70
C ARG A 370 7.91 10.88 13.93
N GLU A 371 8.25 10.43 15.14
CA GLU A 371 8.18 9.02 15.50
C GLU A 371 6.74 8.45 15.44
N ALA A 372 5.75 9.28 15.76
CA ALA A 372 4.35 8.93 15.68
C ALA A 372 3.78 8.93 14.24
N PHE A 373 4.58 9.27 13.26
CA PHE A 373 4.17 9.20 11.86
C PHE A 373 4.28 7.78 11.33
N MET A 374 3.18 7.05 11.40
CA MET A 374 3.06 5.66 10.95
C MET A 374 1.77 5.40 10.16
N PRO A 375 1.50 6.13 9.07
CA PRO A 375 0.24 6.00 8.32
C PRO A 375 0.06 4.64 7.67
N PHE A 376 1.15 3.86 7.52
CA PHE A 376 1.19 2.52 6.93
C PHE A 376 1.79 1.49 7.90
N SER A 377 1.63 1.69 9.22
CA SER A 377 2.19 0.85 10.29
C SER A 377 3.66 1.14 10.59
N ALA A 378 4.28 0.38 11.49
CA ALA A 378 5.62 0.62 12.00
C ALA A 378 6.60 -0.48 11.61
N ALA A 379 7.83 -0.07 11.31
CA ALA A 379 9.05 -0.87 11.18
C ALA A 379 8.98 -2.12 10.26
N GLY A 380 9.77 -3.16 10.55
CA GLY A 380 10.03 -4.31 9.72
C GLY A 380 8.82 -5.14 9.23
N ASN A 381 7.62 -4.85 9.71
CA ASN A 381 6.36 -5.50 9.35
C ASN A 381 5.55 -4.76 8.29
N CYS A 382 5.95 -3.56 7.93
CA CYS A 382 5.43 -2.91 6.74
C CYS A 382 5.97 -3.65 5.51
N LEU A 383 5.07 -4.26 4.79
CA LEU A 383 5.30 -5.31 3.80
C LEU A 383 6.07 -4.87 2.59
N ILE A 384 5.74 -3.73 2.16
CA ILE A 384 6.38 -2.97 1.10
C ILE A 384 6.51 -1.59 1.72
N PRO A 385 7.60 -0.89 1.58
CA PRO A 385 7.62 0.52 1.91
C PRO A 385 6.65 1.23 0.96
N VAL A 386 5.35 1.15 1.27
CA VAL A 386 4.26 1.81 0.53
C VAL A 386 4.53 3.32 0.51
N GLU A 387 5.18 3.81 1.55
CA GLU A 387 5.77 5.15 1.60
C GLU A 387 6.74 5.43 0.44
N ASN A 388 7.40 4.39 -0.11
CA ASN A 388 8.27 4.49 -1.29
C ASN A 388 7.54 4.12 -2.61
N LEU A 389 6.32 3.57 -2.53
CA LEU A 389 5.45 3.33 -3.70
C LEU A 389 4.56 4.54 -4.01
N VAL A 390 4.33 5.42 -3.03
CA VAL A 390 3.82 6.77 -3.30
C VAL A 390 5.03 7.60 -3.71
N PRO A 391 5.34 7.73 -5.01
CA PRO A 391 6.45 8.58 -5.40
C PRO A 391 6.08 9.98 -4.99
N LEU A 392 6.86 10.54 -4.09
CA LEU A 392 6.83 11.95 -3.71
C LEU A 392 6.74 12.86 -4.94
N GLU A 393 7.43 12.42 -5.99
CA GLU A 393 7.47 13.00 -7.31
C GLU A 393 6.08 13.12 -7.95
N SER A 394 5.21 12.13 -7.80
CA SER A 394 3.85 12.20 -8.35
C SER A 394 3.05 13.35 -7.74
N LEU A 395 3.24 13.60 -6.42
CA LEU A 395 2.59 14.74 -5.75
C LEU A 395 3.22 16.07 -6.15
N VAL A 396 4.55 16.13 -6.24
CA VAL A 396 5.25 17.32 -6.69
C VAL A 396 4.91 17.62 -8.15
N HIS A 397 4.86 16.60 -9.03
CA HIS A 397 4.44 16.75 -10.42
C HIS A 397 2.99 17.23 -10.54
N LEU A 398 2.08 16.67 -9.74
CA LEU A 398 0.69 17.13 -9.72
C LEU A 398 0.58 18.58 -9.23
N CYS A 399 1.35 18.96 -8.21
CA CYS A 399 1.40 20.33 -7.73
C CYS A 399 2.13 21.28 -8.71
N SER A 400 3.02 20.76 -9.54
CA SER A 400 3.70 21.53 -10.60
C SER A 400 2.86 21.70 -11.87
N CYS A 401 1.71 20.99 -11.96
CA CYS A 401 0.86 21.07 -13.13
C CYS A 401 0.02 22.36 -13.10
N PRO A 402 0.23 23.31 -14.03
CA PRO A 402 -0.48 24.59 -14.04
C PRO A 402 -1.99 24.47 -14.21
N VAL A 403 -2.51 23.27 -14.48
CA VAL A 403 -3.94 22.99 -14.67
C VAL A 403 -4.60 22.50 -13.38
N VAL A 404 -3.82 22.04 -12.40
CA VAL A 404 -4.34 21.56 -11.10
C VAL A 404 -4.41 22.72 -10.09
N LEU A 405 -3.80 23.82 -10.41
CA LEU A 405 -3.73 25.06 -9.64
C LEU A 405 -4.58 26.13 -10.31
#